data_e810d2346ad032ebf52fa67b9d2c6337
#
_entry.id   e810d2346ad032ebf52fa67b9d2c6337
#
_cell.length_a   1.000
_cell.length_b   1.000
_cell.length_c   1.000
_cell.angle_alpha   90.00
_cell.angle_beta   90.00
_cell.angle_gamma   90.00
#
_symmetry.space_group_name_H-M   'P 1'
#
loop_
_entity.id
_entity.type
_entity.pdbx_description
1 polymer ?
#
loop_
_entity_poly.entity_id
_entity_poly.type
_entity_poly.pdbx_seq_one_letter_code
_entity_poly.pdbx_strand_id
1 'polypeptide(L)'
;MRGFSCMFITKRRCKQMDLNKRQLQILVVLRNKNHWITSEELAEALGTNKKTIQTEIKNMLAIYEKKIIIQSNKRSGYFLESIESETKQQIIQEVTKHKIYSSMDFRASTIVTYLLFQKGYVSMQKIADIFFLSKTAVSLQIKTILRWIERNPKLELEVSSTKGLKIIAEENSKRIFLSLVGTETVIQHARLPQQISTIFSNIMPTVQKTLKEVLISYNYIVSGEDFIRFSRYLVLTILRREELLEKTNRYTLFIPMVETLTKKLSSELPYSFSNQEKQAIENRLLELNYLMINDEKNKEIEKNLRAFEQTIIRFLDLPVSLLFHETEFLLTHIKQMKTRMDAGHNTMNHFVQKIISRYPLEIYLIRRFFPIHFQLRPNLAESAYFVLYLAEALNPFRKQGEILIVSNQPISILNTLKKQIQQSMNMWIKECRIEPVYLFKNQSNKITEYDAILTTEQELIFEWDDLIYLPSVLDEFESWEIYQILREKLTIVEEKKKTKLLDHYYKEENQIKIHKKIDSIQQLISPSSDLVMLPLNAETLLCCLIKSQVETKITEYQLEIPLIHQQRKIKRVFFCLL
;
A
#
# COMPACT_ATOMS: atom_id res chain seq x y z
N MET A 1 60.86 22.16 27.57
CA MET A 1 61.31 22.66 26.25
C MET A 1 60.70 21.86 25.15
N ARG A 2 60.15 22.53 24.12
CA ARG A 2 59.58 22.06 22.83
C ARG A 2 58.33 21.18 23.00
N GLY A 3 57.09 21.61 22.74
CA GLY A 3 56.61 22.41 21.61
C GLY A 3 55.92 21.46 20.63
N PHE A 4 54.67 20.95 20.93
CA PHE A 4 53.85 20.30 19.93
C PHE A 4 52.71 21.26 19.60
N SER A 5 52.86 21.84 18.41
CA SER A 5 51.89 22.70 17.76
C SER A 5 50.65 21.90 17.44
N CYS A 6 49.53 22.28 18.03
CA CYS A 6 48.21 21.71 17.76
C CYS A 6 47.72 22.26 16.42
N MET A 7 47.82 21.47 15.37
CA MET A 7 47.31 21.78 14.05
C MET A 7 45.78 21.73 14.11
N PHE A 8 45.12 22.87 14.25
CA PHE A 8 43.66 23.00 14.12
C PHE A 8 43.25 22.64 12.69
N ILE A 9 42.86 21.39 12.52
CA ILE A 9 42.07 21.00 11.34
C ILE A 9 40.68 21.61 11.52
N THR A 10 40.44 22.74 10.89
CA THR A 10 39.11 23.29 10.73
C THR A 10 38.24 22.29 9.95
N LYS A 11 37.47 21.48 10.68
CA LYS A 11 36.36 20.75 10.08
C LYS A 11 35.42 21.75 9.43
N ARG A 12 35.54 21.93 8.10
CA ARG A 12 34.44 22.49 7.30
C ARG A 12 33.20 21.70 7.64
N ARG A 13 32.28 22.30 8.38
CA ARG A 13 30.91 21.79 8.50
C ARG A 13 30.36 21.74 7.07
N CYS A 14 30.26 20.54 6.49
CA CYS A 14 29.40 20.33 5.34
C CYS A 14 28.01 20.83 5.75
N LYS A 15 27.55 21.92 5.16
CA LYS A 15 26.18 22.38 5.32
C LYS A 15 25.28 21.23 4.86
N GLN A 16 24.60 20.59 5.80
CA GLN A 16 23.63 19.55 5.53
C GLN A 16 22.58 20.13 4.59
N MET A 17 22.27 19.41 3.52
CA MET A 17 21.29 19.83 2.53
C MET A 17 19.90 19.80 3.19
N ASP A 18 19.17 20.89 3.11
CA ASP A 18 17.89 21.07 3.80
C ASP A 18 16.79 21.40 2.76
N LEU A 19 16.59 20.44 1.83
CA LEU A 19 15.47 20.51 0.89
C LEU A 19 14.18 20.12 1.60
N ASN A 20 13.17 20.98 1.52
CA ASN A 20 11.86 20.62 2.07
C ASN A 20 11.12 19.61 1.17
N LYS A 21 10.07 18.97 1.73
CA LYS A 21 9.29 17.95 1.04
C LYS A 21 8.78 18.42 -0.34
N ARG A 22 8.37 19.67 -0.46
CA ARG A 22 7.80 20.20 -1.71
C ARG A 22 8.88 20.44 -2.76
N GLN A 23 10.04 20.90 -2.37
CA GLN A 23 11.20 21.06 -3.25
C GLN A 23 11.65 19.71 -3.81
N LEU A 24 11.68 18.66 -2.98
CA LEU A 24 11.96 17.29 -3.43
C LEU A 24 10.91 16.77 -4.41
N GLN A 25 9.62 17.02 -4.16
CA GLN A 25 8.55 16.64 -5.07
C GLN A 25 8.68 17.37 -6.42
N ILE A 26 9.00 18.66 -6.43
CA ILE A 26 9.27 19.42 -7.65
C ILE A 26 10.43 18.81 -8.45
N LEU A 27 11.55 18.49 -7.80
CA LEU A 27 12.69 17.85 -8.46
C LEU A 27 12.34 16.49 -9.06
N VAL A 28 11.53 15.69 -8.35
CA VAL A 28 11.06 14.39 -8.86
C VAL A 28 10.21 14.56 -10.12
N VAL A 29 9.27 15.52 -10.11
CA VAL A 29 8.41 15.77 -11.28
C VAL A 29 9.24 16.27 -12.47
N LEU A 30 10.11 17.26 -12.25
CA LEU A 30 11.00 17.79 -13.28
C LEU A 30 11.91 16.71 -13.87
N ARG A 31 12.45 15.82 -13.03
CA ARG A 31 13.31 14.71 -13.48
C ARG A 31 12.55 13.68 -14.31
N ASN A 32 11.33 13.34 -13.89
CA ASN A 32 10.52 12.34 -14.59
C ASN A 32 10.03 12.82 -15.95
N LYS A 33 9.66 14.10 -16.06
CA LYS A 33 9.14 14.65 -17.32
C LYS A 33 10.23 14.82 -18.38
N ASN A 34 11.45 15.16 -17.98
CA ASN A 34 12.62 15.35 -18.85
C ASN A 34 12.38 16.30 -20.07
N HIS A 35 11.40 17.21 -19.93
CA HIS A 35 11.06 18.27 -20.88
C HIS A 35 10.62 19.51 -20.12
N TRP A 36 10.43 20.62 -20.84
CA TRP A 36 9.92 21.85 -20.26
C TRP A 36 8.50 21.64 -19.67
N ILE A 37 8.26 22.12 -18.46
CA ILE A 37 6.98 22.03 -17.77
C ILE A 37 6.62 23.38 -17.17
N THR A 38 5.39 23.84 -17.36
CA THR A 38 4.92 25.13 -16.87
C THR A 38 4.70 25.13 -15.35
N SER A 39 4.64 26.32 -14.75
CA SER A 39 4.33 26.46 -13.32
C SER A 39 2.93 25.94 -12.98
N GLU A 40 2.00 26.05 -13.92
CA GLU A 40 0.63 25.59 -13.82
C GLU A 40 0.57 24.06 -13.78
N GLU A 41 1.21 23.39 -14.72
CA GLU A 41 1.29 21.92 -14.78
C GLU A 41 1.99 21.34 -13.54
N LEU A 42 3.07 21.99 -13.06
CA LEU A 42 3.71 21.61 -11.80
C LEU A 42 2.79 21.81 -10.60
N ALA A 43 2.00 22.88 -10.60
CA ALA A 43 1.06 23.16 -9.52
C ALA A 43 -0.06 22.14 -9.49
N GLU A 44 -0.60 21.74 -10.63
CA GLU A 44 -1.62 20.71 -10.79
C GLU A 44 -1.08 19.34 -10.36
N ALA A 45 0.08 18.93 -10.87
CA ALA A 45 0.72 17.65 -10.52
C ALA A 45 0.99 17.51 -9.01
N LEU A 46 1.21 18.63 -8.31
CA LEU A 46 1.56 18.65 -6.88
C LEU A 46 0.40 19.11 -5.97
N GLY A 47 -0.81 19.33 -6.52
CA GLY A 47 -1.97 19.78 -5.75
C GLY A 47 -1.75 21.11 -5.02
N THR A 48 -1.13 22.10 -5.69
CA THR A 48 -0.77 23.41 -5.09
C THR A 48 -1.07 24.54 -6.07
N ASN A 49 -0.64 25.76 -5.77
CA ASN A 49 -0.81 26.90 -6.65
C ASN A 49 0.52 27.32 -7.32
N LYS A 50 0.41 27.97 -8.48
CA LYS A 50 1.53 28.49 -9.28
C LYS A 50 2.53 29.33 -8.48
N LYS A 51 2.04 30.25 -7.64
CA LYS A 51 2.88 31.14 -6.83
C LYS A 51 3.77 30.38 -5.85
N THR A 52 3.21 29.31 -5.26
CA THR A 52 3.97 28.42 -4.35
C THR A 52 5.09 27.72 -5.12
N ILE A 53 4.81 27.15 -6.31
CA ILE A 53 5.85 26.51 -7.14
C ILE A 53 6.99 27.48 -7.46
N GLN A 54 6.67 28.67 -7.92
CA GLN A 54 7.67 29.69 -8.25
C GLN A 54 8.52 30.08 -7.05
N THR A 55 7.90 30.23 -5.87
CA THR A 55 8.59 30.54 -4.62
C THR A 55 9.54 29.42 -4.21
N GLU A 56 9.07 28.15 -4.25
CA GLU A 56 9.90 27.02 -3.86
C GLU A 56 11.08 26.80 -4.81
N ILE A 57 10.89 26.95 -6.12
CA ILE A 57 12.00 26.88 -7.08
C ILE A 57 12.99 28.01 -6.84
N LYS A 58 12.52 29.25 -6.64
CA LYS A 58 13.38 30.39 -6.35
C LYS A 58 14.20 30.19 -5.07
N ASN A 59 13.57 29.70 -4.00
CA ASN A 59 14.24 29.42 -2.74
C ASN A 59 15.28 28.30 -2.89
N MET A 60 14.94 27.24 -3.63
CA MET A 60 15.86 26.13 -3.91
C MET A 60 17.07 26.60 -4.70
N LEU A 61 16.89 27.37 -5.77
CA LEU A 61 17.97 27.88 -6.59
C LEU A 61 18.86 28.89 -5.83
N ALA A 62 18.30 29.70 -4.93
CA ALA A 62 19.08 30.59 -4.08
C ALA A 62 20.04 29.86 -3.13
N ILE A 63 19.68 28.65 -2.69
CA ILE A 63 20.51 27.83 -1.79
C ILE A 63 21.48 26.94 -2.57
N TYR A 64 21.08 26.46 -3.75
CA TYR A 64 21.78 25.39 -4.51
C TYR A 64 22.16 25.82 -5.94
N GLU A 65 22.29 27.10 -6.22
CA GLU A 65 22.45 27.72 -7.54
C GLU A 65 23.49 27.06 -8.46
N LYS A 66 24.60 26.55 -7.90
CA LYS A 66 25.66 25.84 -8.65
C LYS A 66 25.53 24.31 -8.62
N LYS A 67 24.65 23.78 -7.78
CA LYS A 67 24.53 22.33 -7.55
C LYS A 67 23.30 21.73 -8.21
N ILE A 68 22.25 22.52 -8.40
CA ILE A 68 21.01 22.15 -9.09
C ILE A 68 20.77 23.22 -10.15
N ILE A 69 20.81 22.85 -11.42
CA ILE A 69 20.59 23.77 -12.54
C ILE A 69 19.20 23.51 -13.11
N ILE A 70 18.31 24.47 -12.88
CA ILE A 70 16.97 24.51 -13.46
C ILE A 70 16.91 25.71 -14.39
N GLN A 71 16.74 25.44 -15.69
CA GLN A 71 16.46 26.49 -16.66
C GLN A 71 15.03 26.98 -16.48
N SER A 72 14.81 28.29 -16.65
CA SER A 72 13.49 28.91 -16.61
C SER A 72 13.22 29.73 -17.86
N ASN A 73 12.06 29.55 -18.45
CA ASN A 73 11.58 30.30 -19.60
C ASN A 73 10.16 30.80 -19.33
N LYS A 74 9.87 32.07 -19.68
CA LYS A 74 8.55 32.66 -19.42
C LYS A 74 7.38 31.97 -20.12
N ARG A 75 7.62 31.35 -21.27
CA ARG A 75 6.61 30.64 -22.06
C ARG A 75 6.60 29.15 -21.77
N SER A 76 7.77 28.50 -21.70
CA SER A 76 7.93 27.06 -21.58
C SER A 76 7.99 26.55 -20.12
N GLY A 77 8.19 27.44 -19.14
CA GLY A 77 8.24 27.08 -17.72
C GLY A 77 9.65 26.70 -17.24
N TYR A 78 9.81 25.52 -16.68
CA TYR A 78 11.02 25.02 -16.03
C TYR A 78 11.52 23.73 -16.65
N PHE A 79 12.83 23.57 -16.71
CA PHE A 79 13.50 22.35 -17.16
C PHE A 79 14.70 22.07 -16.26
N LEU A 80 14.77 20.82 -15.73
CA LEU A 80 15.90 20.40 -14.92
C LEU A 80 17.06 19.97 -15.84
N GLU A 81 18.09 20.80 -15.94
CA GLU A 81 19.24 20.54 -16.80
C GLU A 81 20.21 19.55 -16.15
N SER A 82 20.65 19.83 -14.93
CA SER A 82 21.61 18.98 -14.25
C SER A 82 21.55 19.08 -12.72
N ILE A 83 22.06 18.05 -12.07
CA ILE A 83 22.31 18.02 -10.63
C ILE A 83 23.73 17.47 -10.43
N GLU A 84 24.54 18.15 -9.64
CA GLU A 84 25.89 17.74 -9.28
C GLU A 84 25.89 16.33 -8.61
N SER A 85 26.89 15.51 -8.89
CA SER A 85 26.93 14.10 -8.44
C SER A 85 26.85 13.92 -6.93
N GLU A 86 27.58 14.75 -6.16
CA GLU A 86 27.52 14.75 -4.70
C GLU A 86 26.13 15.16 -4.20
N THR A 87 25.54 16.16 -4.85
CA THR A 87 24.19 16.65 -4.56
C THR A 87 23.12 15.60 -4.89
N LYS A 88 23.30 14.79 -5.94
CA LYS A 88 22.40 13.65 -6.24
C LYS A 88 22.36 12.65 -5.08
N GLN A 89 23.52 12.30 -4.53
CA GLN A 89 23.58 11.38 -3.38
C GLN A 89 22.86 11.95 -2.16
N GLN A 90 23.02 13.23 -1.89
CA GLN A 90 22.34 13.93 -0.80
C GLN A 90 20.82 13.98 -1.04
N ILE A 91 20.36 14.26 -2.28
CA ILE A 91 18.94 14.21 -2.65
C ILE A 91 18.38 12.81 -2.45
N ILE A 92 19.09 11.77 -2.88
CA ILE A 92 18.66 10.37 -2.67
C ILE A 92 18.47 10.08 -1.18
N GLN A 93 19.41 10.52 -0.34
CA GLN A 93 19.28 10.37 1.11
C GLN A 93 18.06 11.13 1.66
N GLU A 94 17.84 12.37 1.23
CA GLU A 94 16.69 13.17 1.67
C GLU A 94 15.35 12.58 1.15
N VAL A 95 15.26 12.17 -0.12
CA VAL A 95 14.07 11.48 -0.65
C VAL A 95 13.80 10.20 0.13
N THR A 96 14.84 9.42 0.43
CA THR A 96 14.72 8.21 1.24
C THR A 96 14.22 8.53 2.65
N LYS A 97 14.77 9.56 3.29
CA LYS A 97 14.29 10.06 4.58
C LYS A 97 12.82 10.48 4.50
N HIS A 98 12.44 11.31 3.53
CA HIS A 98 11.05 11.76 3.37
C HIS A 98 10.06 10.65 3.02
N LYS A 99 10.48 9.62 2.29
CA LYS A 99 9.66 8.43 2.03
C LYS A 99 9.37 7.65 3.32
N ILE A 100 10.33 7.62 4.22
CA ILE A 100 10.18 7.06 5.57
C ILE A 100 9.24 7.93 6.42
N TYR A 101 9.31 9.28 6.30
CA TYR A 101 8.47 10.21 7.04
C TYR A 101 7.00 10.27 6.59
N SER A 102 6.70 9.92 5.34
CA SER A 102 5.34 10.02 4.80
C SER A 102 4.40 8.90 5.27
N SER A 103 4.93 7.79 5.81
CA SER A 103 4.14 6.64 6.28
C SER A 103 3.84 6.66 7.78
N MET A 104 4.61 7.40 8.58
CA MET A 104 4.43 7.56 10.02
C MET A 104 4.78 8.99 10.43
N ASP A 105 4.06 9.54 11.41
CA ASP A 105 4.42 10.82 11.98
C ASP A 105 5.80 10.70 12.67
N PHE A 106 6.80 11.32 12.09
CA PHE A 106 8.17 11.24 12.56
C PHE A 106 8.33 11.63 14.04
N ARG A 107 7.59 12.66 14.46
CA ARG A 107 7.62 13.10 15.86
C ARG A 107 7.02 12.03 16.77
N ALA A 108 5.94 11.40 16.38
CA ALA A 108 5.36 10.30 17.13
C ALA A 108 6.33 9.11 17.18
N SER A 109 7.01 8.78 16.08
CA SER A 109 8.03 7.72 16.03
C SER A 109 9.21 8.02 16.95
N THR A 110 9.71 9.25 17.01
CA THR A 110 10.82 9.61 17.91
C THR A 110 10.40 9.56 19.37
N ILE A 111 9.19 10.05 19.71
CA ILE A 111 8.66 10.02 21.08
C ILE A 111 8.41 8.58 21.55
N VAL A 112 7.75 7.75 20.72
CA VAL A 112 7.48 6.35 21.08
C VAL A 112 8.77 5.54 21.22
N THR A 113 9.75 5.79 20.36
CA THR A 113 11.07 5.17 20.46
C THR A 113 11.74 5.57 21.77
N TYR A 114 11.72 6.85 22.12
CA TYR A 114 12.25 7.30 23.41
C TYR A 114 11.56 6.59 24.58
N LEU A 115 10.22 6.54 24.59
CA LEU A 115 9.45 5.89 25.66
C LEU A 115 9.75 4.40 25.79
N LEU A 116 9.95 3.69 24.68
CA LEU A 116 10.30 2.25 24.69
C LEU A 116 11.70 1.96 25.26
N PHE A 117 12.59 2.94 25.27
CA PHE A 117 13.90 2.82 25.93
C PHE A 117 13.87 3.25 27.41
N GLN A 118 12.73 3.77 27.92
CA GLN A 118 12.60 4.12 29.34
C GLN A 118 12.06 2.95 30.15
N LYS A 119 12.57 2.77 31.37
CA LYS A 119 12.08 1.73 32.31
C LYS A 119 10.86 2.18 33.12
N GLY A 120 10.61 3.48 33.24
CA GLY A 120 9.58 4.06 34.07
C GLY A 120 8.68 5.05 33.33
N TYR A 121 7.80 5.70 34.09
CA TYR A 121 6.96 6.76 33.58
C TYR A 121 7.77 7.99 33.19
N VAL A 122 7.35 8.64 32.11
CA VAL A 122 7.89 9.91 31.63
C VAL A 122 6.79 10.95 31.62
N SER A 123 6.98 12.06 32.34
CA SER A 123 5.98 13.12 32.39
C SER A 123 5.82 13.83 31.03
N MET A 124 4.63 14.33 30.76
CA MET A 124 4.33 15.12 29.57
C MET A 124 5.25 16.34 29.44
N GLN A 125 5.59 16.99 30.57
CA GLN A 125 6.52 18.10 30.60
C GLN A 125 7.91 17.67 30.16
N LYS A 126 8.42 16.55 30.70
CA LYS A 126 9.74 16.02 30.31
C LYS A 126 9.82 15.69 28.82
N ILE A 127 8.76 15.12 28.23
CA ILE A 127 8.71 14.86 26.79
C ILE A 127 8.73 16.19 26.00
N ALA A 128 7.94 17.17 26.44
CA ALA A 128 7.89 18.49 25.83
C ALA A 128 9.27 19.16 25.83
N ASP A 129 9.97 19.13 26.97
CA ASP A 129 11.29 19.73 27.13
C ASP A 129 12.35 19.02 26.26
N ILE A 130 12.37 17.68 26.27
CA ILE A 130 13.33 16.86 25.51
C ILE A 130 13.20 17.07 24.01
N PHE A 131 11.96 17.15 23.49
CA PHE A 131 11.69 17.27 22.06
C PHE A 131 11.43 18.70 21.60
N PHE A 132 11.58 19.70 22.48
CA PHE A 132 11.31 21.11 22.21
C PHE A 132 9.91 21.34 21.65
N LEU A 133 8.90 20.73 22.28
CA LEU A 133 7.49 20.79 21.90
C LEU A 133 6.66 21.47 22.99
N SER A 134 5.50 22.02 22.61
CA SER A 134 4.48 22.38 23.60
C SER A 134 3.77 21.13 24.14
N LYS A 135 3.20 21.20 25.32
CA LYS A 135 2.37 20.10 25.88
C LYS A 135 1.22 19.71 24.96
N THR A 136 0.63 20.68 24.28
CA THR A 136 -0.44 20.46 23.28
C THR A 136 0.09 19.65 22.08
N ALA A 137 1.28 19.98 21.58
CA ALA A 137 1.89 19.25 20.50
C ALA A 137 2.23 17.80 20.91
N VAL A 138 2.74 17.58 22.12
CA VAL A 138 2.97 16.23 22.67
C VAL A 138 1.66 15.45 22.77
N SER A 139 0.58 16.07 23.28
CA SER A 139 -0.74 15.43 23.36
C SER A 139 -1.26 14.95 21.99
N LEU A 140 -1.01 15.73 20.92
CA LEU A 140 -1.37 15.34 19.56
C LEU A 140 -0.58 14.10 19.11
N GLN A 141 0.73 14.04 19.40
CA GLN A 141 1.56 12.89 19.07
C GLN A 141 1.12 11.63 19.82
N ILE A 142 0.71 11.77 21.07
CA ILE A 142 0.19 10.65 21.88
C ILE A 142 -1.05 10.04 21.24
N LYS A 143 -1.97 10.84 20.69
CA LYS A 143 -3.13 10.30 19.94
C LYS A 143 -2.71 9.44 18.74
N THR A 144 -1.63 9.81 18.07
CA THR A 144 -1.07 9.01 16.97
C THR A 144 -0.43 7.73 17.49
N ILE A 145 0.32 7.80 18.59
CA ILE A 145 0.94 6.63 19.23
C ILE A 145 -0.12 5.64 19.72
N LEU A 146 -1.21 6.12 20.34
CA LEU A 146 -2.33 5.29 20.80
C LEU A 146 -2.92 4.49 19.62
N ARG A 147 -3.21 5.14 18.49
CA ARG A 147 -3.71 4.44 17.29
C ARG A 147 -2.77 3.37 16.77
N TRP A 148 -1.45 3.53 16.93
CA TRP A 148 -0.48 2.49 16.55
C TRP A 148 -0.48 1.33 17.53
N ILE A 149 -0.56 1.62 18.83
CA ILE A 149 -0.59 0.62 19.90
C ILE A 149 -1.90 -0.18 19.84
N GLU A 150 -3.05 0.45 19.58
CA GLU A 150 -4.33 -0.24 19.39
C GLU A 150 -4.29 -1.33 18.30
N ARG A 151 -3.45 -1.14 17.29
CA ARG A 151 -3.20 -2.13 16.23
C ARG A 151 -2.20 -3.22 16.62
N ASN A 152 -1.58 -3.10 17.79
CA ASN A 152 -0.58 -4.03 18.32
C ASN A 152 -0.98 -4.48 19.72
N PRO A 153 -1.83 -5.51 19.87
CA PRO A 153 -2.42 -5.92 21.15
C PRO A 153 -1.40 -6.37 22.21
N LYS A 154 -0.13 -6.53 21.83
CA LYS A 154 0.97 -6.87 22.75
C LYS A 154 1.63 -5.65 23.39
N LEU A 155 1.20 -4.44 23.04
CA LEU A 155 1.67 -3.20 23.65
C LEU A 155 0.52 -2.46 24.31
N GLU A 156 0.78 -1.86 25.47
CA GLU A 156 -0.17 -1.03 26.20
C GLU A 156 0.49 0.31 26.56
N LEU A 157 -0.23 1.43 26.34
CA LEU A 157 0.19 2.74 26.79
C LEU A 157 -0.58 3.13 28.04
N GLU A 158 0.10 3.08 29.18
CA GLU A 158 -0.42 3.64 30.42
C GLU A 158 -0.29 5.16 30.42
N VAL A 159 -1.38 5.85 30.67
CA VAL A 159 -1.45 7.30 30.80
C VAL A 159 -1.88 7.65 32.22
N SER A 160 -0.96 8.20 33.03
CA SER A 160 -1.24 8.66 34.39
C SER A 160 -1.20 10.19 34.45
N SER A 161 -2.21 10.79 35.02
CA SER A 161 -2.29 12.25 35.20
C SER A 161 -1.15 12.80 36.07
N THR A 162 -0.63 12.00 37.01
CA THR A 162 0.44 12.39 37.94
C THR A 162 1.82 11.91 37.54
N LYS A 163 1.93 10.69 36.99
CA LYS A 163 3.22 10.07 36.67
C LYS A 163 3.65 10.30 35.23
N GLY A 164 2.70 10.50 34.30
CA GLY A 164 2.95 10.67 32.86
C GLY A 164 2.67 9.39 32.07
N LEU A 165 3.53 9.05 31.13
CA LEU A 165 3.34 7.99 30.13
C LEU A 165 4.33 6.85 30.35
N LYS A 166 3.85 5.62 30.17
CA LYS A 166 4.70 4.43 30.15
C LYS A 166 4.16 3.43 29.14
N ILE A 167 5.05 2.81 28.36
CA ILE A 167 4.67 1.70 27.47
C ILE A 167 4.99 0.39 28.19
N ILE A 168 3.96 -0.43 28.36
CA ILE A 168 4.06 -1.79 28.90
C ILE A 168 4.02 -2.78 27.75
N ALA A 169 5.01 -3.63 27.68
CA ALA A 169 5.07 -4.74 26.74
C ALA A 169 6.19 -5.70 27.17
N GLU A 170 6.10 -6.94 26.70
CA GLU A 170 7.22 -7.88 26.76
C GLU A 170 8.39 -7.39 25.89
N GLU A 171 9.60 -7.76 26.25
CA GLU A 171 10.81 -7.24 25.59
C GLU A 171 10.82 -7.55 24.08
N ASN A 172 10.43 -8.77 23.69
CA ASN A 172 10.36 -9.11 22.27
C ASN A 172 9.36 -8.25 21.50
N SER A 173 8.20 -7.98 22.08
CA SER A 173 7.19 -7.08 21.48
C SER A 173 7.71 -5.66 21.33
N LYS A 174 8.50 -5.15 22.27
CA LYS A 174 9.20 -3.87 22.14
C LYS A 174 10.22 -3.88 20.99
N ARG A 175 11.04 -4.94 20.87
CA ARG A 175 12.01 -5.08 19.78
C ARG A 175 11.32 -5.12 18.42
N ILE A 176 10.23 -5.89 18.29
CA ILE A 176 9.42 -5.97 17.08
C ILE A 176 8.87 -4.59 16.72
N PHE A 177 8.21 -3.90 17.65
CA PHE A 177 7.64 -2.59 17.38
C PHE A 177 8.72 -1.55 17.04
N LEU A 178 9.83 -1.53 17.76
CA LEU A 178 10.97 -0.67 17.44
C LEU A 178 11.55 -0.95 16.05
N SER A 179 11.56 -2.20 15.59
CA SER A 179 12.06 -2.53 14.26
C SER A 179 11.19 -1.92 13.14
N LEU A 180 9.92 -1.65 13.44
CA LEU A 180 8.97 -0.98 12.52
C LEU A 180 9.16 0.53 12.53
N VAL A 181 9.17 1.16 13.72
CA VAL A 181 9.17 2.61 13.88
C VAL A 181 10.56 3.21 14.00
N GLY A 182 11.52 2.47 14.56
CA GLY A 182 12.88 2.91 14.88
C GLY A 182 13.83 2.85 13.68
N THR A 183 13.55 3.63 12.64
CA THR A 183 14.52 3.82 11.55
C THR A 183 15.81 4.44 12.08
N GLU A 184 16.91 4.33 11.34
CA GLU A 184 18.19 4.92 11.75
C GLU A 184 18.05 6.41 12.10
N THR A 185 17.33 7.16 11.27
CA THR A 185 17.05 8.58 11.51
C THR A 185 16.19 8.80 12.76
N VAL A 186 15.18 7.94 12.99
CA VAL A 186 14.35 8.02 14.22
C VAL A 186 15.21 7.76 15.45
N ILE A 187 16.06 6.73 15.42
CA ILE A 187 16.99 6.40 16.53
C ILE A 187 17.93 7.58 16.83
N GLN A 188 18.50 8.21 15.79
CA GLN A 188 19.37 9.39 15.94
C GLN A 188 18.64 10.58 16.56
N HIS A 189 17.35 10.78 16.29
CA HIS A 189 16.55 11.91 16.79
C HIS A 189 15.73 11.59 18.05
N ALA A 190 15.65 10.34 18.46
CA ALA A 190 14.86 9.91 19.63
C ALA A 190 15.47 10.32 20.98
N ARG A 191 16.50 11.17 20.99
CA ARG A 191 17.14 11.67 22.21
C ARG A 191 17.60 10.56 23.16
N LEU A 192 17.99 9.44 22.61
CA LEU A 192 18.62 8.34 23.33
C LEU A 192 20.07 8.69 23.70
N PRO A 193 20.68 7.99 24.68
CA PRO A 193 22.10 8.11 24.92
C PRO A 193 22.90 7.95 23.63
N GLN A 194 23.86 8.83 23.39
CA GLN A 194 24.63 8.87 22.13
C GLN A 194 25.26 7.53 21.76
N GLN A 195 25.64 6.75 22.77
CA GLN A 195 26.18 5.40 22.58
C GLN A 195 25.22 4.49 21.83
N ILE A 196 23.90 4.56 22.10
CA ILE A 196 22.89 3.70 21.46
C ILE A 196 22.81 4.00 19.97
N SER A 197 22.69 5.27 19.58
CA SER A 197 22.60 5.66 18.17
C SER A 197 23.89 5.34 17.41
N THR A 198 25.05 5.55 18.04
CA THR A 198 26.37 5.22 17.45
C THR A 198 26.52 3.71 17.24
N ILE A 199 26.20 2.91 18.26
CA ILE A 199 26.27 1.45 18.14
C ILE A 199 25.29 0.95 17.08
N PHE A 200 24.05 1.46 17.06
CA PHE A 200 23.05 1.09 16.06
C PHE A 200 23.57 1.31 14.63
N SER A 201 24.11 2.49 14.35
CA SER A 201 24.65 2.82 13.02
C SER A 201 25.90 2.01 12.66
N ASN A 202 26.74 1.69 13.63
CA ASN A 202 27.98 0.94 13.39
C ASN A 202 27.74 -0.56 13.13
N ILE A 203 26.75 -1.17 13.81
CA ILE A 203 26.49 -2.63 13.65
C ILE A 203 25.55 -2.91 12.48
N MET A 204 24.71 -1.98 12.07
CA MET A 204 23.71 -2.19 11.00
C MET A 204 24.31 -2.74 9.70
N PRO A 205 25.41 -2.16 9.15
CA PRO A 205 26.02 -2.68 7.92
C PRO A 205 26.50 -4.13 8.05
N THR A 206 27.12 -4.48 9.19
CA THR A 206 27.59 -5.84 9.46
C THR A 206 26.41 -6.82 9.52
N VAL A 207 25.35 -6.47 10.24
CA VAL A 207 24.13 -7.29 10.34
C VAL A 207 23.50 -7.49 8.98
N GLN A 208 23.38 -6.43 8.17
CA GLN A 208 22.81 -6.51 6.83
C GLN A 208 23.63 -7.39 5.89
N LYS A 209 24.97 -7.25 5.92
CA LYS A 209 25.88 -8.08 5.13
C LYS A 209 25.72 -9.56 5.49
N THR A 210 25.84 -9.89 6.77
CA THR A 210 25.76 -11.27 7.26
C THR A 210 24.39 -11.88 7.01
N LEU A 211 23.31 -11.14 7.24
CA LEU A 211 21.94 -11.59 6.95
C LEU A 211 21.76 -11.90 5.46
N LYS A 212 22.22 -11.01 4.58
CA LYS A 212 22.15 -11.21 3.12
C LYS A 212 22.89 -12.49 2.71
N GLU A 213 24.11 -12.69 3.19
CA GLU A 213 24.90 -13.88 2.88
C GLU A 213 24.22 -15.17 3.33
N VAL A 214 23.65 -15.16 4.53
CA VAL A 214 22.94 -16.33 5.07
C VAL A 214 21.66 -16.61 4.29
N LEU A 215 20.81 -15.61 4.03
CA LEU A 215 19.60 -15.80 3.22
C LEU A 215 19.92 -16.40 1.86
N ILE A 216 20.92 -15.88 1.16
CA ILE A 216 21.36 -16.40 -0.15
C ILE A 216 21.85 -17.84 -0.03
N SER A 217 22.64 -18.18 0.99
CA SER A 217 23.20 -19.53 1.17
C SER A 217 22.13 -20.60 1.43
N TYR A 218 20.96 -20.20 1.90
CA TYR A 218 19.81 -21.08 2.11
C TYR A 218 18.74 -20.97 0.98
N ASN A 219 19.03 -20.23 -0.10
CA ASN A 219 18.10 -19.95 -1.20
C ASN A 219 16.79 -19.26 -0.75
N TYR A 220 16.87 -18.37 0.22
CA TYR A 220 15.77 -17.53 0.63
C TYR A 220 15.94 -16.10 0.12
N ILE A 221 14.88 -15.56 -0.48
CA ILE A 221 14.80 -14.15 -0.89
C ILE A 221 13.59 -13.55 -0.19
N VAL A 222 13.82 -12.52 0.62
CA VAL A 222 12.77 -11.78 1.33
C VAL A 222 12.51 -10.42 0.66
N SER A 223 11.34 -9.82 0.93
CA SER A 223 11.05 -8.46 0.45
C SER A 223 12.08 -7.47 1.02
N GLY A 224 12.42 -6.41 0.26
CA GLY A 224 13.38 -5.40 0.71
C GLY A 224 12.95 -4.71 2.01
N GLU A 225 11.64 -4.52 2.21
CA GLU A 225 11.08 -3.96 3.44
C GLU A 225 11.30 -4.87 4.64
N ASP A 226 11.02 -6.16 4.49
CA ASP A 226 11.22 -7.15 5.55
C ASP A 226 12.70 -7.37 5.85
N PHE A 227 13.57 -7.34 4.83
CA PHE A 227 15.03 -7.38 5.02
C PHE A 227 15.50 -6.25 5.93
N ILE A 228 15.07 -5.03 5.67
CA ILE A 228 15.44 -3.86 6.48
C ILE A 228 14.86 -3.95 7.88
N ARG A 229 13.60 -4.36 8.04
CA ARG A 229 12.95 -4.53 9.34
C ARG A 229 13.61 -5.61 10.17
N PHE A 230 13.91 -6.73 9.57
CA PHE A 230 14.56 -7.85 10.25
C PHE A 230 15.99 -7.51 10.64
N SER A 231 16.72 -6.79 9.79
CA SER A 231 18.05 -6.26 10.15
C SER A 231 17.98 -5.36 11.38
N ARG A 232 17.00 -4.45 11.46
CA ARG A 232 16.78 -3.61 12.64
C ARG A 232 16.45 -4.45 13.88
N TYR A 233 15.61 -5.47 13.73
CA TYR A 233 15.26 -6.36 14.82
C TYR A 233 16.51 -7.06 15.39
N LEU A 234 17.42 -7.56 14.55
CA LEU A 234 18.69 -8.17 14.96
C LEU A 234 19.59 -7.16 15.69
N VAL A 235 19.71 -5.94 15.15
CA VAL A 235 20.47 -4.87 15.82
C VAL A 235 19.87 -4.53 17.18
N LEU A 236 18.55 -4.43 17.29
CA LEU A 236 17.86 -4.17 18.56
C LEU A 236 18.02 -5.33 19.54
N THR A 237 18.07 -6.56 19.07
CA THR A 237 18.39 -7.73 19.91
C THR A 237 19.78 -7.59 20.54
N ILE A 238 20.78 -7.15 19.78
CA ILE A 238 22.15 -6.93 20.27
C ILE A 238 22.23 -5.74 21.24
N LEU A 239 21.48 -4.65 20.96
CA LEU A 239 21.52 -3.42 21.77
C LEU A 239 20.76 -3.55 23.08
N ARG A 240 19.62 -4.23 23.08
CA ARG A 240 18.72 -4.35 24.22
C ARG A 240 18.94 -5.71 24.90
N ARG A 241 19.93 -5.78 25.78
CA ARG A 241 20.32 -7.00 26.52
C ARG A 241 19.36 -7.31 27.67
N GLU A 242 18.05 -7.18 27.47
CA GLU A 242 17.04 -7.54 28.47
C GLU A 242 16.59 -8.99 28.24
N GLU A 243 16.29 -9.69 29.34
CA GLU A 243 15.88 -11.08 29.32
C GLU A 243 14.54 -11.27 28.58
N LEU A 244 14.46 -12.27 27.73
CA LEU A 244 13.23 -12.66 27.05
C LEU A 244 12.50 -13.69 27.92
N LEU A 245 11.26 -13.39 28.28
CA LEU A 245 10.43 -14.26 29.13
C LEU A 245 9.47 -15.15 28.31
N GLU A 246 9.52 -15.07 26.97
CA GLU A 246 8.58 -15.79 26.12
C GLU A 246 8.72 -17.31 26.20
N LYS A 247 7.62 -17.99 26.56
CA LYS A 247 7.42 -19.42 26.30
C LYS A 247 6.89 -19.56 24.87
N THR A 248 7.74 -19.90 23.95
CA THR A 248 7.34 -20.05 22.55
C THR A 248 7.37 -21.52 22.12
N ASN A 249 6.41 -21.93 21.28
CA ASN A 249 6.44 -23.23 20.65
C ASN A 249 7.65 -23.32 19.72
N ARG A 250 8.39 -24.42 19.76
CA ARG A 250 9.53 -24.65 18.88
C ARG A 250 9.04 -24.97 17.46
N TYR A 251 9.38 -24.10 16.51
CA TYR A 251 9.30 -24.39 15.09
C TYR A 251 10.69 -24.84 14.63
N THR A 252 10.76 -25.88 13.81
CA THR A 252 12.06 -26.49 13.45
C THR A 252 12.58 -26.05 12.08
N LEU A 253 11.77 -25.31 11.31
CA LEU A 253 12.02 -25.01 9.90
C LEU A 253 13.29 -24.16 9.66
N PHE A 254 13.53 -23.15 10.50
CA PHE A 254 14.63 -22.20 10.31
C PHE A 254 15.82 -22.41 11.26
N ILE A 255 15.80 -23.45 12.10
CA ILE A 255 16.88 -23.71 13.08
C ILE A 255 18.28 -23.69 12.44
N PRO A 256 18.55 -24.39 11.32
CA PRO A 256 19.89 -24.38 10.71
C PRO A 256 20.32 -22.99 10.25
N MET A 257 19.39 -22.21 9.69
CA MET A 257 19.66 -20.85 9.23
C MET A 257 19.90 -19.90 10.41
N VAL A 258 19.13 -20.01 11.50
CA VAL A 258 19.31 -19.21 12.73
C VAL A 258 20.64 -19.52 13.38
N GLU A 259 21.02 -20.79 13.49
CA GLU A 259 22.32 -21.19 14.04
C GLU A 259 23.48 -20.64 13.21
N THR A 260 23.39 -20.72 11.89
CA THR A 260 24.39 -20.15 10.98
C THR A 260 24.47 -18.62 11.12
N LEU A 261 23.31 -17.93 11.13
CA LEU A 261 23.23 -16.49 11.26
C LEU A 261 23.82 -16.00 12.60
N THR A 262 23.38 -16.58 13.70
CA THR A 262 23.82 -16.18 15.04
C THR A 262 25.30 -16.49 15.28
N LYS A 263 25.81 -17.62 14.76
CA LYS A 263 27.22 -17.96 14.79
C LYS A 263 28.08 -16.96 14.03
N LYS A 264 27.69 -16.61 12.80
CA LYS A 264 28.42 -15.61 12.00
C LYS A 264 28.38 -14.24 12.66
N LEU A 265 27.23 -13.80 13.16
CA LEU A 265 27.11 -12.51 13.86
C LEU A 265 27.97 -12.49 15.13
N SER A 266 28.02 -13.57 15.89
CA SER A 266 28.85 -13.67 17.09
C SER A 266 30.36 -13.68 16.79
N SER A 267 30.77 -14.08 15.58
CA SER A 267 32.19 -14.00 15.16
C SER A 267 32.59 -12.58 14.71
N GLU A 268 31.65 -11.77 14.23
CA GLU A 268 31.93 -10.41 13.75
C GLU A 268 31.65 -9.34 14.82
N LEU A 269 30.80 -9.64 15.80
CA LEU A 269 30.33 -8.70 16.83
C LEU A 269 30.58 -9.31 18.23
N PRO A 270 30.93 -8.50 19.25
CA PRO A 270 31.15 -8.98 20.62
C PRO A 270 29.82 -9.31 21.32
N TYR A 271 29.04 -10.24 20.75
CA TYR A 271 27.73 -10.63 21.25
C TYR A 271 27.49 -12.13 21.09
N SER A 272 26.89 -12.75 22.11
CA SER A 272 26.47 -14.15 22.08
C SER A 272 24.97 -14.24 22.25
N PHE A 273 24.30 -14.90 21.31
CA PHE A 273 22.84 -15.07 21.32
C PHE A 273 22.42 -16.20 22.29
N SER A 274 21.50 -15.91 23.19
CA SER A 274 20.85 -16.91 24.05
C SER A 274 19.91 -17.82 23.21
N ASN A 275 19.56 -18.97 23.79
CA ASN A 275 18.60 -19.88 23.14
C ASN A 275 17.21 -19.23 22.96
N GLN A 276 16.77 -18.37 23.89
CA GLN A 276 15.52 -17.63 23.80
C GLN A 276 15.57 -16.60 22.67
N GLU A 277 16.70 -15.92 22.49
CA GLU A 277 16.88 -14.98 21.36
C GLU A 277 16.92 -15.70 20.01
N LYS A 278 17.61 -16.85 19.93
CA LYS A 278 17.60 -17.67 18.71
C LYS A 278 16.17 -18.10 18.34
N GLN A 279 15.38 -18.51 19.32
CA GLN A 279 14.00 -18.87 19.12
C GLN A 279 13.12 -17.67 18.69
N ALA A 280 13.34 -16.50 19.31
CA ALA A 280 12.66 -15.27 18.91
C ALA A 280 13.04 -14.85 17.48
N ILE A 281 14.30 -15.02 17.07
CA ILE A 281 14.78 -14.80 15.70
C ILE A 281 14.11 -15.77 14.73
N GLU A 282 13.99 -17.05 15.09
CA GLU A 282 13.30 -18.04 14.28
C GLU A 282 11.83 -17.69 14.05
N ASN A 283 11.12 -17.36 15.13
CA ASN A 283 9.73 -16.90 15.05
C ASN A 283 9.61 -15.67 14.14
N ARG A 284 10.58 -14.76 14.20
CA ARG A 284 10.58 -13.57 13.36
C ARG A 284 10.83 -13.88 11.89
N LEU A 285 11.65 -14.88 11.58
CA LEU A 285 11.82 -15.37 10.20
C LEU A 285 10.53 -15.92 9.61
N LEU A 286 9.68 -16.58 10.42
CA LEU A 286 8.37 -17.07 9.98
C LEU A 286 7.43 -15.94 9.53
N GLU A 287 7.60 -14.72 10.06
CA GLU A 287 6.73 -13.57 9.75
C GLU A 287 7.14 -12.82 8.47
N LEU A 288 8.30 -13.12 7.87
CA LEU A 288 8.80 -12.41 6.68
C LEU A 288 8.03 -12.82 5.43
N ASN A 289 7.94 -11.89 4.47
CA ASN A 289 7.40 -12.17 3.15
C ASN A 289 8.53 -12.61 2.22
N TYR A 290 8.53 -13.88 1.89
CA TYR A 290 9.51 -14.47 0.99
C TYR A 290 9.07 -14.35 -0.46
N LEU A 291 10.00 -13.89 -1.31
CA LEU A 291 9.85 -13.85 -2.77
C LEU A 291 10.24 -15.19 -3.40
N MET A 292 11.13 -15.93 -2.74
CA MET A 292 11.58 -17.25 -3.16
C MET A 292 11.87 -18.11 -1.93
N ILE A 293 11.41 -19.36 -1.97
CA ILE A 293 11.71 -20.40 -0.98
C ILE A 293 12.09 -21.65 -1.77
N ASN A 294 13.19 -22.28 -1.37
CA ASN A 294 13.54 -23.60 -1.87
C ASN A 294 12.71 -24.65 -1.11
N ASP A 295 11.54 -25.00 -1.64
CA ASP A 295 10.63 -25.87 -0.90
C ASP A 295 9.95 -26.91 -1.78
N GLU A 296 9.72 -28.10 -1.22
CA GLU A 296 8.97 -29.17 -1.87
C GLU A 296 7.49 -28.78 -2.04
N LYS A 297 6.90 -29.13 -3.19
CA LYS A 297 5.49 -28.90 -3.49
C LYS A 297 4.61 -29.56 -2.43
N ASN A 298 3.81 -28.77 -1.73
CA ASN A 298 2.83 -29.30 -0.79
C ASN A 298 1.54 -29.70 -1.53
N LYS A 299 1.43 -30.99 -1.86
CA LYS A 299 0.28 -31.56 -2.60
C LYS A 299 -1.06 -31.31 -1.90
N GLU A 300 -1.09 -31.23 -0.58
CA GLU A 300 -2.31 -30.96 0.18
C GLU A 300 -2.80 -29.53 -0.03
N ILE A 301 -1.91 -28.55 0.09
CA ILE A 301 -2.24 -27.14 -0.16
C ILE A 301 -2.70 -26.94 -1.60
N GLU A 302 -2.05 -27.59 -2.56
CA GLU A 302 -2.44 -27.54 -3.97
C GLU A 302 -3.86 -28.10 -4.18
N LYS A 303 -4.17 -29.27 -3.60
CA LYS A 303 -5.52 -29.87 -3.64
C LYS A 303 -6.57 -28.92 -3.05
N ASN A 304 -6.28 -28.31 -1.90
CA ASN A 304 -7.19 -27.39 -1.24
C ASN A 304 -7.39 -26.10 -2.06
N LEU A 305 -6.32 -25.59 -2.72
CA LEU A 305 -6.40 -24.45 -3.63
C LEU A 305 -7.30 -24.76 -4.83
N ARG A 306 -7.17 -25.95 -5.43
CA ARG A 306 -8.04 -26.37 -6.53
C ARG A 306 -9.51 -26.50 -6.10
N ALA A 307 -9.77 -27.01 -4.91
CA ALA A 307 -11.13 -27.10 -4.37
C ALA A 307 -11.74 -25.71 -4.09
N PHE A 308 -10.94 -24.79 -3.55
CA PHE A 308 -11.31 -23.37 -3.36
C PHE A 308 -11.61 -22.69 -4.71
N GLU A 309 -10.74 -22.85 -5.69
CA GLU A 309 -10.90 -22.36 -7.06
C GLU A 309 -12.22 -22.82 -7.69
N GLN A 310 -12.52 -24.11 -7.62
CA GLN A 310 -13.76 -24.68 -8.15
C GLN A 310 -15.02 -24.16 -7.44
N THR A 311 -14.90 -23.84 -6.16
CA THR A 311 -16.01 -23.22 -5.41
C THR A 311 -16.27 -21.79 -5.91
N ILE A 312 -15.22 -21.00 -6.17
CA ILE A 312 -15.37 -19.65 -6.71
C ILE A 312 -15.94 -19.69 -8.14
N ILE A 313 -15.41 -20.55 -8.99
CA ILE A 313 -15.88 -20.71 -10.38
C ILE A 313 -17.38 -20.99 -10.41
N ARG A 314 -17.84 -21.94 -9.59
CA ARG A 314 -19.27 -22.27 -9.47
C ARG A 314 -20.10 -21.15 -8.87
N PHE A 315 -19.60 -20.50 -7.83
CA PHE A 315 -20.32 -19.42 -7.15
C PHE A 315 -20.53 -18.20 -8.05
N LEU A 316 -19.53 -17.87 -8.88
CA LEU A 316 -19.58 -16.75 -9.81
C LEU A 316 -20.08 -17.13 -11.21
N ASP A 317 -20.43 -18.40 -11.44
CA ASP A 317 -20.83 -18.95 -12.74
C ASP A 317 -19.83 -18.56 -13.87
N LEU A 318 -18.55 -18.79 -13.60
CA LEU A 318 -17.49 -18.42 -14.56
C LEU A 318 -17.36 -19.50 -15.66
N PRO A 319 -17.22 -19.08 -16.94
CA PRO A 319 -17.13 -19.99 -18.07
C PRO A 319 -15.72 -20.60 -18.24
N VAL A 320 -15.11 -21.07 -17.16
CA VAL A 320 -13.75 -21.63 -17.14
C VAL A 320 -13.67 -22.85 -16.21
N SER A 321 -12.69 -23.70 -16.47
CA SER A 321 -12.38 -24.84 -15.60
C SER A 321 -11.23 -24.54 -14.61
N LEU A 322 -10.45 -23.49 -14.87
CA LEU A 322 -9.28 -23.10 -14.10
C LEU A 322 -9.24 -21.58 -13.94
N LEU A 323 -9.06 -21.12 -12.72
CA LEU A 323 -8.96 -19.69 -12.38
C LEU A 323 -7.51 -19.23 -12.18
N PHE A 324 -6.71 -20.01 -11.43
CA PHE A 324 -5.33 -19.71 -11.18
C PHE A 324 -4.41 -20.49 -12.14
N HIS A 325 -3.77 -19.77 -13.08
CA HIS A 325 -2.85 -20.37 -14.06
C HIS A 325 -1.44 -20.53 -13.49
N GLU A 326 -0.93 -19.50 -12.81
CA GLU A 326 0.37 -19.51 -12.13
C GLU A 326 0.17 -19.63 -10.63
N THR A 327 0.43 -20.82 -10.09
CA THR A 327 0.11 -21.11 -8.68
C THR A 327 1.32 -21.15 -7.76
N GLU A 328 2.54 -21.11 -8.28
CA GLU A 328 3.76 -21.34 -7.50
C GLU A 328 3.92 -20.32 -6.36
N PHE A 329 3.84 -19.02 -6.68
CA PHE A 329 3.90 -17.97 -5.66
C PHE A 329 2.72 -18.00 -4.70
N LEU A 330 1.53 -18.32 -5.22
CA LEU A 330 0.32 -18.41 -4.42
C LEU A 330 0.39 -19.58 -3.42
N LEU A 331 0.84 -20.75 -3.85
CA LEU A 331 1.04 -21.91 -2.98
C LEU A 331 2.07 -21.63 -1.89
N THR A 332 3.18 -20.99 -2.26
CA THR A 332 4.21 -20.54 -1.34
C THR A 332 3.63 -19.57 -0.30
N HIS A 333 2.84 -18.59 -0.75
CA HIS A 333 2.19 -17.64 0.14
C HIS A 333 1.21 -18.31 1.12
N ILE A 334 0.37 -19.23 0.63
CA ILE A 334 -0.59 -19.97 1.48
C ILE A 334 0.17 -20.80 2.52
N LYS A 335 1.25 -21.48 2.14
CA LYS A 335 2.08 -22.26 3.06
C LYS A 335 2.67 -21.38 4.17
N GLN A 336 3.25 -20.25 3.80
CA GLN A 336 3.81 -19.30 4.77
C GLN A 336 2.73 -18.73 5.69
N MET A 337 1.57 -18.35 5.13
CA MET A 337 0.44 -17.87 5.90
C MET A 337 -0.01 -18.93 6.92
N LYS A 338 -0.17 -20.20 6.50
CA LYS A 338 -0.52 -21.30 7.40
C LYS A 338 0.48 -21.43 8.54
N THR A 339 1.78 -21.47 8.22
CA THR A 339 2.87 -21.57 9.20
C THR A 339 2.85 -20.41 10.19
N ARG A 340 2.64 -19.16 9.72
CA ARG A 340 2.52 -18.00 10.60
C ARG A 340 1.31 -18.10 11.53
N MET A 341 0.16 -18.47 10.98
CA MET A 341 -1.08 -18.58 11.77
C MET A 341 -0.99 -19.69 12.83
N ASP A 342 -0.45 -20.83 12.47
CA ASP A 342 -0.22 -21.95 13.40
C ASP A 342 0.75 -21.53 14.52
N ALA A 343 1.68 -20.63 14.22
CA ALA A 343 2.60 -20.04 15.18
C ALA A 343 1.99 -18.91 16.03
N GLY A 344 0.74 -18.50 15.76
CA GLY A 344 0.11 -17.36 16.42
C GLY A 344 0.68 -16.01 16.00
N HIS A 345 1.38 -15.96 14.87
CA HIS A 345 1.96 -14.74 14.32
C HIS A 345 1.04 -14.08 13.30
N ASN A 346 1.15 -12.76 13.19
CA ASN A 346 0.39 -11.95 12.24
C ASN A 346 1.34 -11.18 11.34
N THR A 347 1.10 -11.24 10.04
CA THR A 347 1.83 -10.35 9.11
C THR A 347 1.31 -8.91 9.24
N MET A 348 2.17 -7.94 8.93
CA MET A 348 1.78 -6.54 8.82
C MET A 348 1.65 -6.15 7.35
N ASN A 349 0.53 -5.53 7.01
CA ASN A 349 0.29 -5.00 5.68
C ASN A 349 -0.24 -3.56 5.80
N HIS A 350 0.56 -2.59 5.43
CA HIS A 350 0.20 -1.16 5.50
C HIS A 350 -0.87 -0.75 4.47
N PHE A 351 -1.11 -1.59 3.46
CA PHE A 351 -2.04 -1.32 2.37
C PHE A 351 -3.41 -2.00 2.54
N VAL A 352 -3.65 -2.68 3.68
CA VAL A 352 -4.88 -3.44 3.93
C VAL A 352 -6.13 -2.67 3.55
N GLN A 353 -6.33 -1.47 4.10
CA GLN A 353 -7.51 -0.66 3.85
C GLN A 353 -7.66 -0.30 2.36
N LYS A 354 -6.54 0.03 1.72
CA LYS A 354 -6.51 0.41 0.31
C LYS A 354 -6.83 -0.77 -0.62
N ILE A 355 -6.34 -1.96 -0.27
CA ILE A 355 -6.59 -3.19 -1.03
C ILE A 355 -8.05 -3.62 -0.88
N ILE A 356 -8.55 -3.69 0.36
CA ILE A 356 -9.91 -4.13 0.64
C ILE A 356 -10.95 -3.18 0.04
N SER A 357 -10.73 -1.86 0.11
CA SER A 357 -11.65 -0.90 -0.52
C SER A 357 -11.68 -1.00 -2.04
N ARG A 358 -10.60 -1.46 -2.67
CA ARG A 358 -10.53 -1.64 -4.12
C ARG A 358 -11.13 -2.98 -4.58
N TYR A 359 -11.06 -4.02 -3.74
CA TYR A 359 -11.40 -5.40 -4.10
C TYR A 359 -12.38 -6.04 -3.10
N PRO A 360 -13.62 -5.48 -2.95
CA PRO A 360 -14.59 -5.93 -1.95
C PRO A 360 -15.14 -7.33 -2.21
N LEU A 361 -15.31 -7.70 -3.48
CA LEU A 361 -15.78 -9.04 -3.85
C LEU A 361 -14.76 -10.10 -3.45
N GLU A 362 -13.50 -9.85 -3.71
CA GLU A 362 -12.42 -10.80 -3.42
C GLU A 362 -12.25 -11.02 -1.93
N ILE A 363 -12.30 -9.96 -1.12
CA ILE A 363 -12.24 -10.14 0.34
C ILE A 363 -13.44 -10.92 0.85
N TYR A 364 -14.65 -10.69 0.27
CA TYR A 364 -15.83 -11.47 0.60
C TYR A 364 -15.63 -12.95 0.26
N LEU A 365 -15.17 -13.29 -0.96
CA LEU A 365 -14.94 -14.66 -1.40
C LEU A 365 -13.92 -15.38 -0.52
N ILE A 366 -12.83 -14.71 -0.17
CA ILE A 366 -11.79 -15.26 0.71
C ILE A 366 -12.36 -15.51 2.11
N ARG A 367 -13.02 -14.53 2.70
CA ARG A 367 -13.58 -14.66 4.05
C ARG A 367 -14.62 -15.78 4.15
N ARG A 368 -15.42 -15.96 3.10
CA ARG A 368 -16.48 -16.96 3.04
C ARG A 368 -15.96 -18.37 2.76
N PHE A 369 -15.15 -18.54 1.73
CA PHE A 369 -14.80 -19.85 1.19
C PHE A 369 -13.43 -20.37 1.61
N PHE A 370 -12.46 -19.50 1.90
CA PHE A 370 -11.13 -19.96 2.31
C PHE A 370 -11.14 -20.82 3.58
N PRO A 371 -11.90 -20.48 4.65
CA PRO A 371 -11.98 -21.33 5.85
C PRO A 371 -12.54 -22.73 5.59
N ILE A 372 -13.41 -22.89 4.59
CA ILE A 372 -14.03 -24.18 4.25
C ILE A 372 -12.98 -25.16 3.70
N HIS A 373 -12.07 -24.67 2.86
CA HIS A 373 -11.10 -25.52 2.17
C HIS A 373 -9.78 -25.66 2.92
N PHE A 374 -9.36 -24.63 3.64
CA PHE A 374 -8.06 -24.62 4.33
C PHE A 374 -8.17 -24.78 5.84
N GLN A 375 -9.38 -24.77 6.41
CA GLN A 375 -9.64 -24.84 7.86
C GLN A 375 -8.91 -23.72 8.64
N LEU A 376 -8.64 -22.61 7.97
CA LEU A 376 -7.93 -21.44 8.49
C LEU A 376 -8.77 -20.18 8.26
N ARG A 377 -8.77 -19.27 9.24
CA ARG A 377 -9.40 -17.95 9.11
C ARG A 377 -8.30 -16.87 9.08
N PRO A 378 -7.80 -16.52 7.90
CA PRO A 378 -6.74 -15.52 7.82
C PRO A 378 -7.24 -14.18 8.36
N ASN A 379 -6.34 -13.45 9.07
CA ASN A 379 -6.61 -12.09 9.48
C ASN A 379 -6.69 -11.16 8.26
N LEU A 380 -7.06 -9.90 8.47
CA LEU A 380 -7.22 -8.93 7.37
C LEU A 380 -5.94 -8.67 6.58
N ALA A 381 -4.79 -8.65 7.25
CA ALA A 381 -3.51 -8.39 6.60
C ALA A 381 -3.12 -9.54 5.66
N GLU A 382 -3.29 -10.80 6.10
CA GLU A 382 -3.07 -11.98 5.27
C GLU A 382 -4.11 -12.08 4.14
N SER A 383 -5.39 -11.83 4.47
CA SER A 383 -6.46 -11.81 3.47
C SER A 383 -6.20 -10.79 2.37
N ALA A 384 -5.69 -9.60 2.70
CA ALA A 384 -5.40 -8.56 1.72
C ALA A 384 -4.30 -8.96 0.72
N TYR A 385 -3.29 -9.71 1.14
CA TYR A 385 -2.32 -10.25 0.19
C TYR A 385 -2.96 -11.28 -0.74
N PHE A 386 -3.78 -12.19 -0.20
CA PHE A 386 -4.45 -13.20 -1.01
C PHE A 386 -5.49 -12.60 -1.97
N VAL A 387 -6.14 -11.50 -1.57
CA VAL A 387 -7.05 -10.70 -2.42
C VAL A 387 -6.38 -10.29 -3.73
N LEU A 388 -5.09 -9.93 -3.72
CA LEU A 388 -4.40 -9.49 -4.95
C LEU A 388 -4.28 -10.61 -5.98
N TYR A 389 -3.97 -11.84 -5.54
CA TYR A 389 -3.94 -13.02 -6.44
C TYR A 389 -5.32 -13.32 -7.02
N LEU A 390 -6.36 -13.27 -6.17
CA LEU A 390 -7.73 -13.51 -6.63
C LEU A 390 -8.23 -12.40 -7.56
N ALA A 391 -7.87 -11.15 -7.27
CA ALA A 391 -8.21 -10.02 -8.11
C ALA A 391 -7.57 -10.10 -9.51
N GLU A 392 -6.32 -10.55 -9.58
CA GLU A 392 -5.63 -10.79 -10.85
C GLU A 392 -6.31 -11.92 -11.63
N ALA A 393 -6.60 -13.04 -10.97
CA ALA A 393 -7.27 -14.18 -11.58
C ALA A 393 -8.70 -13.85 -12.08
N LEU A 394 -9.44 -12.99 -11.36
CA LEU A 394 -10.78 -12.55 -11.75
C LEU A 394 -10.77 -11.39 -12.77
N ASN A 395 -9.63 -10.74 -12.99
CA ASN A 395 -9.54 -9.59 -13.89
C ASN A 395 -10.05 -9.85 -15.32
N PRO A 396 -9.79 -10.99 -15.98
CA PRO A 396 -10.35 -11.28 -17.31
C PRO A 396 -11.87 -11.25 -17.36
N PHE A 397 -12.56 -11.64 -16.27
CA PHE A 397 -14.02 -11.71 -16.19
C PHE A 397 -14.66 -10.37 -15.81
N ARG A 398 -13.84 -9.40 -15.41
CA ARG A 398 -14.27 -8.00 -15.15
C ARG A 398 -14.29 -7.15 -16.41
N LYS A 399 -13.54 -7.55 -17.43
CA LYS A 399 -13.55 -6.91 -18.74
C LYS A 399 -14.95 -7.07 -19.34
N GLN A 400 -15.76 -6.01 -19.31
CA GLN A 400 -17.16 -6.12 -19.63
C GLN A 400 -17.62 -5.19 -20.75
N GLY A 401 -16.77 -4.24 -21.17
CA GLY A 401 -17.11 -3.31 -22.24
C GLY A 401 -17.11 -4.00 -23.61
N GLU A 402 -18.25 -4.06 -24.26
CA GLU A 402 -18.36 -4.46 -25.66
C GLU A 402 -18.42 -3.22 -26.53
N ILE A 403 -17.41 -3.04 -27.38
CA ILE A 403 -17.24 -1.86 -28.23
C ILE A 403 -17.42 -2.25 -29.69
N LEU A 404 -18.15 -1.41 -30.42
CA LEU A 404 -18.26 -1.50 -31.88
C LEU A 404 -17.54 -0.32 -32.53
N ILE A 405 -16.72 -0.59 -33.55
CA ILE A 405 -16.13 0.42 -34.42
C ILE A 405 -16.89 0.36 -35.76
N VAL A 406 -17.60 1.42 -36.11
CA VAL A 406 -18.36 1.56 -37.37
C VAL A 406 -17.58 2.45 -38.30
N SER A 407 -17.14 1.93 -39.46
CA SER A 407 -16.27 2.69 -40.35
C SER A 407 -16.27 2.14 -41.79
N ASN A 408 -15.97 3.02 -42.76
CA ASN A 408 -15.71 2.69 -44.15
C ASN A 408 -14.20 2.62 -44.47
N GLN A 409 -13.33 2.82 -43.47
CA GLN A 409 -11.89 2.80 -43.67
C GLN A 409 -11.38 1.39 -44.00
N PRO A 410 -10.21 1.28 -44.66
CA PRO A 410 -9.54 0.00 -44.88
C PRO A 410 -9.30 -0.80 -43.62
N ILE A 411 -9.49 -2.12 -43.68
CA ILE A 411 -9.39 -3.03 -42.55
C ILE A 411 -8.02 -2.96 -41.82
N SER A 412 -6.95 -2.61 -42.55
CA SER A 412 -5.61 -2.42 -41.95
C SER A 412 -5.59 -1.25 -40.95
N ILE A 413 -6.23 -0.13 -41.30
CA ILE A 413 -6.35 1.04 -40.42
C ILE A 413 -7.21 0.67 -39.22
N LEU A 414 -8.37 0.04 -39.44
CA LEU A 414 -9.30 -0.36 -38.38
C LEU A 414 -8.71 -1.37 -37.40
N ASN A 415 -7.91 -2.31 -37.88
CA ASN A 415 -7.19 -3.24 -37.02
C ASN A 415 -6.12 -2.54 -36.15
N THR A 416 -5.48 -1.50 -36.68
CA THR A 416 -4.52 -0.70 -35.93
C THR A 416 -5.23 0.09 -34.83
N LEU A 417 -6.32 0.79 -35.16
CA LEU A 417 -7.17 1.51 -34.19
C LEU A 417 -7.72 0.57 -33.12
N LYS A 418 -8.27 -0.58 -33.51
CA LYS A 418 -8.73 -1.61 -32.58
C LYS A 418 -7.64 -2.03 -31.61
N LYS A 419 -6.42 -2.30 -32.08
CA LYS A 419 -5.29 -2.67 -31.21
C LYS A 419 -4.91 -1.53 -30.28
N GLN A 420 -4.84 -0.29 -30.74
CA GLN A 420 -4.53 0.87 -29.90
C GLN A 420 -5.56 1.04 -28.79
N ILE A 421 -6.85 0.97 -29.09
CA ILE A 421 -7.94 1.05 -28.13
C ILE A 421 -7.86 -0.12 -27.13
N GLN A 422 -7.69 -1.33 -27.61
CA GLN A 422 -7.58 -2.52 -26.75
C GLN A 422 -6.36 -2.46 -25.83
N GLN A 423 -5.23 -1.94 -26.29
CA GLN A 423 -4.02 -1.77 -25.46
C GLN A 423 -4.21 -0.70 -24.39
N SER A 424 -4.77 0.45 -24.76
CA SER A 424 -5.03 1.56 -23.83
C SER A 424 -6.12 1.23 -22.80
N MET A 425 -7.11 0.41 -23.18
CA MET A 425 -8.30 0.08 -22.39
C MET A 425 -8.35 -1.40 -21.97
N ASN A 426 -7.22 -2.10 -21.95
CA ASN A 426 -7.15 -3.54 -21.73
C ASN A 426 -7.93 -4.03 -20.49
N MET A 427 -7.99 -3.22 -19.44
CA MET A 427 -8.74 -3.57 -18.21
C MET A 427 -10.26 -3.38 -18.31
N TRP A 428 -10.77 -2.70 -19.34
CA TRP A 428 -12.17 -2.25 -19.45
C TRP A 428 -12.92 -2.90 -20.61
N ILE A 429 -12.21 -3.41 -21.64
CA ILE A 429 -12.81 -3.92 -22.86
C ILE A 429 -12.77 -5.44 -22.86
N LYS A 430 -13.96 -6.07 -22.96
CA LYS A 430 -14.12 -7.50 -23.19
C LYS A 430 -13.92 -7.82 -24.66
N GLU A 431 -14.64 -7.10 -25.52
CA GLU A 431 -14.62 -7.31 -26.97
C GLU A 431 -14.68 -5.97 -27.73
N CYS A 432 -13.97 -5.92 -28.84
CA CYS A 432 -14.03 -4.80 -29.78
C CYS A 432 -14.27 -5.37 -31.20
N ARG A 433 -15.42 -5.07 -31.76
CA ARG A 433 -15.82 -5.51 -33.10
C ARG A 433 -15.70 -4.36 -34.09
N ILE A 434 -15.58 -4.71 -35.38
CA ILE A 434 -15.52 -3.76 -36.49
C ILE A 434 -16.67 -4.09 -37.43
N GLU A 435 -17.42 -3.09 -37.86
CA GLU A 435 -18.51 -3.25 -38.81
C GLU A 435 -18.53 -2.11 -39.83
N PRO A 436 -18.76 -2.40 -41.13
CA PRO A 436 -18.94 -1.38 -42.14
C PRO A 436 -20.22 -0.58 -41.92
N VAL A 437 -20.21 0.71 -42.31
CA VAL A 437 -21.36 1.63 -42.13
C VAL A 437 -22.66 1.11 -42.77
N TYR A 438 -22.58 0.47 -43.94
CA TYR A 438 -23.76 -0.02 -44.62
C TYR A 438 -24.49 -1.16 -43.89
N LEU A 439 -23.76 -1.95 -43.09
CA LEU A 439 -24.35 -2.99 -42.22
C LEU A 439 -24.95 -2.37 -40.96
N PHE A 440 -24.25 -1.42 -40.37
CA PHE A 440 -24.71 -0.72 -39.17
C PHE A 440 -26.04 0.04 -39.42
N LYS A 441 -26.16 0.79 -40.53
CA LYS A 441 -27.36 1.55 -40.87
C LYS A 441 -28.62 0.68 -41.08
N ASN A 442 -28.45 -0.57 -41.47
CA ASN A 442 -29.54 -1.51 -41.67
C ASN A 442 -30.09 -2.17 -40.40
N GLN A 443 -29.46 -1.93 -39.24
CA GLN A 443 -29.77 -2.63 -37.98
C GLN A 443 -29.79 -1.66 -36.79
N SER A 444 -30.78 -0.76 -36.77
CA SER A 444 -30.95 0.28 -35.75
C SER A 444 -31.03 -0.26 -34.29
N ASN A 445 -31.36 -1.53 -34.10
CA ASN A 445 -31.43 -2.16 -32.76
C ASN A 445 -30.05 -2.50 -32.14
N LYS A 446 -28.98 -2.45 -32.92
CA LYS A 446 -27.63 -2.79 -32.44
C LYS A 446 -27.02 -1.78 -31.48
N ILE A 447 -27.50 -0.55 -31.42
CA ILE A 447 -26.99 0.50 -30.54
C ILE A 447 -27.05 0.06 -29.07
N THR A 448 -28.07 -0.70 -28.70
CA THR A 448 -28.28 -1.18 -27.33
C THR A 448 -27.47 -2.44 -26.99
N GLU A 449 -26.82 -3.08 -27.97
CA GLU A 449 -26.03 -4.29 -27.77
C GLU A 449 -24.59 -3.96 -27.32
N TYR A 450 -24.10 -2.74 -27.59
CA TYR A 450 -22.74 -2.32 -27.29
C TYR A 450 -22.73 -1.25 -26.20
N ASP A 451 -21.72 -1.30 -25.35
CA ASP A 451 -21.52 -0.32 -24.28
C ASP A 451 -20.97 1.01 -24.82
N ALA A 452 -20.24 0.98 -25.94
CA ALA A 452 -19.83 2.15 -26.68
C ALA A 452 -19.71 1.85 -28.19
N ILE A 453 -20.10 2.80 -29.01
CA ILE A 453 -19.98 2.73 -30.47
C ILE A 453 -19.08 3.88 -30.93
N LEU A 454 -18.00 3.53 -31.61
CA LEU A 454 -17.03 4.46 -32.16
C LEU A 454 -17.20 4.55 -33.69
N THR A 455 -16.99 5.71 -34.28
CA THR A 455 -17.02 5.86 -35.74
C THR A 455 -15.91 6.78 -36.24
N THR A 456 -15.35 6.46 -37.40
CA THR A 456 -14.44 7.35 -38.13
C THR A 456 -15.16 8.30 -39.10
N GLU A 457 -16.45 8.14 -39.22
CA GLU A 457 -17.30 8.91 -40.15
C GLU A 457 -17.96 10.07 -39.42
N GLN A 458 -17.54 11.29 -39.70
CA GLN A 458 -18.01 12.48 -38.99
C GLN A 458 -19.53 12.72 -39.16
N GLU A 459 -20.10 12.36 -40.29
CA GLU A 459 -21.55 12.51 -40.55
C GLU A 459 -22.39 11.64 -39.62
N LEU A 460 -21.88 10.47 -39.19
CA LEU A 460 -22.66 9.56 -38.34
C LEU A 460 -22.90 10.10 -36.94
N ILE A 461 -22.01 10.91 -36.38
CA ILE A 461 -22.22 11.51 -35.07
C ILE A 461 -23.33 12.57 -35.05
N PHE A 462 -23.72 13.09 -36.20
CA PHE A 462 -24.87 13.97 -36.32
C PHE A 462 -26.17 13.22 -36.59
N GLU A 463 -26.08 11.98 -37.09
CA GLU A 463 -27.25 11.10 -37.27
C GLU A 463 -27.61 10.35 -35.97
N TRP A 464 -26.62 10.13 -35.09
CA TRP A 464 -26.73 9.25 -33.89
C TRP A 464 -26.00 9.86 -32.70
N ASP A 465 -26.74 10.35 -31.70
CA ASP A 465 -26.19 11.07 -30.53
C ASP A 465 -25.26 10.24 -29.65
N ASP A 466 -25.35 8.90 -29.69
CA ASP A 466 -24.57 7.99 -28.84
C ASP A 466 -23.24 7.56 -29.43
N LEU A 467 -22.92 7.96 -30.66
CA LEU A 467 -21.67 7.61 -31.31
C LEU A 467 -20.54 8.53 -30.88
N ILE A 468 -19.36 7.95 -30.72
CA ILE A 468 -18.11 8.67 -30.38
C ILE A 468 -17.25 8.75 -31.65
N TYR A 469 -16.88 9.96 -32.05
CA TYR A 469 -15.95 10.13 -33.15
C TYR A 469 -14.55 9.63 -32.81
N LEU A 470 -13.95 8.90 -33.76
CA LEU A 470 -12.61 8.33 -33.66
C LEU A 470 -11.82 8.75 -34.92
N PRO A 471 -10.73 9.51 -34.80
CA PRO A 471 -9.83 9.79 -35.92
C PRO A 471 -9.28 8.51 -36.53
N SER A 472 -9.08 8.50 -37.85
CA SER A 472 -8.59 7.30 -38.58
C SER A 472 -7.15 6.90 -38.19
N VAL A 473 -6.37 7.84 -37.67
CA VAL A 473 -5.03 7.62 -37.10
C VAL A 473 -5.00 8.39 -35.79
N LEU A 474 -4.68 7.71 -34.70
CA LEU A 474 -4.61 8.32 -33.37
C LEU A 474 -3.16 8.71 -33.05
N ASP A 475 -2.96 9.98 -32.70
CA ASP A 475 -1.76 10.40 -31.99
C ASP A 475 -1.85 10.14 -30.48
N GLU A 476 -0.82 10.51 -29.72
CA GLU A 476 -0.79 10.27 -28.27
C GLU A 476 -1.86 11.09 -27.51
N PHE A 477 -2.14 12.30 -27.98
CA PHE A 477 -3.12 13.18 -27.35
C PHE A 477 -4.56 12.71 -27.63
N GLU A 478 -4.88 12.41 -28.88
CA GLU A 478 -6.18 11.86 -29.30
C GLU A 478 -6.46 10.51 -28.65
N SER A 479 -5.45 9.66 -28.52
CA SER A 479 -5.53 8.40 -27.78
C SER A 479 -5.92 8.62 -26.32
N TRP A 480 -5.37 9.67 -25.68
CA TRP A 480 -5.71 10.03 -24.30
C TRP A 480 -7.14 10.57 -24.17
N GLU A 481 -7.59 11.43 -25.07
CA GLU A 481 -8.97 11.94 -25.08
C GLU A 481 -10.00 10.81 -25.25
N ILE A 482 -9.82 9.94 -26.24
CA ILE A 482 -10.67 8.77 -26.45
C ILE A 482 -10.67 7.87 -25.21
N TYR A 483 -9.50 7.66 -24.58
CA TYR A 483 -9.40 6.93 -23.32
C TYR A 483 -10.27 7.53 -22.23
N GLN A 484 -10.28 8.87 -22.05
CA GLN A 484 -11.10 9.51 -21.02
C GLN A 484 -12.60 9.33 -21.30
N ILE A 485 -13.04 9.53 -22.54
CA ILE A 485 -14.44 9.38 -22.95
C ILE A 485 -14.91 7.92 -22.73
N LEU A 486 -14.14 6.96 -23.20
CA LEU A 486 -14.47 5.54 -23.03
C LEU A 486 -14.44 5.11 -21.57
N ARG A 487 -13.46 5.57 -20.80
CA ARG A 487 -13.38 5.30 -19.36
C ARG A 487 -14.62 5.77 -18.62
N GLU A 488 -15.10 6.97 -18.92
CA GLU A 488 -16.30 7.51 -18.29
C GLU A 488 -17.54 6.68 -18.65
N LYS A 489 -17.76 6.38 -19.94
CA LYS A 489 -18.87 5.52 -20.39
C LYS A 489 -18.82 4.12 -19.79
N LEU A 490 -17.67 3.46 -19.83
CA LEU A 490 -17.51 2.10 -19.32
C LEU A 490 -17.58 2.03 -17.78
N THR A 491 -17.19 3.08 -17.06
CA THR A 491 -17.37 3.16 -15.60
C THR A 491 -18.85 3.16 -15.22
N ILE A 492 -19.69 3.87 -15.96
CA ILE A 492 -21.14 3.87 -15.74
C ILE A 492 -21.74 2.48 -15.96
N VAL A 493 -21.25 1.76 -16.97
CA VAL A 493 -21.67 0.38 -17.26
C VAL A 493 -21.22 -0.58 -16.15
N GLU A 494 -19.98 -0.43 -15.67
CA GLU A 494 -19.46 -1.23 -14.55
C GLU A 494 -20.29 -1.02 -13.28
N GLU A 495 -20.69 0.22 -12.97
CA GLU A 495 -21.56 0.51 -11.82
C GLU A 495 -22.94 -0.16 -11.96
N LYS A 496 -23.54 -0.14 -13.14
CA LYS A 496 -24.82 -0.82 -13.41
C LYS A 496 -24.72 -2.34 -13.25
N LYS A 497 -23.61 -2.94 -13.71
CA LYS A 497 -23.38 -4.39 -13.60
C LYS A 497 -23.04 -4.83 -12.17
N LYS A 498 -22.30 -4.02 -11.40
CA LYS A 498 -22.10 -4.24 -9.97
C LYS A 498 -23.41 -4.24 -9.19
N THR A 499 -24.33 -3.36 -9.53
CA THR A 499 -25.67 -3.33 -8.93
C THR A 499 -26.45 -4.61 -9.24
N LYS A 500 -26.41 -5.10 -10.48
CA LYS A 500 -27.05 -6.39 -10.86
C LYS A 500 -26.43 -7.60 -10.15
N LEU A 501 -25.10 -7.63 -9.98
CA LEU A 501 -24.44 -8.67 -9.19
C LEU A 501 -24.91 -8.67 -7.75
N LEU A 502 -25.01 -7.52 -7.12
CA LEU A 502 -25.54 -7.40 -5.76
C LEU A 502 -27.00 -7.82 -5.67
N ASP A 503 -27.83 -7.49 -6.65
CA ASP A 503 -29.21 -7.95 -6.73
C ASP A 503 -29.31 -9.49 -6.85
N HIS A 504 -28.37 -10.11 -7.56
CA HIS A 504 -28.29 -11.57 -7.65
C HIS A 504 -27.92 -12.21 -6.30
N TYR A 505 -26.89 -11.69 -5.63
CA TYR A 505 -26.53 -12.13 -4.27
C TYR A 505 -27.65 -11.90 -3.25
N TYR A 506 -28.38 -10.81 -3.40
CA TYR A 506 -29.51 -10.46 -2.56
C TYR A 506 -30.67 -11.46 -2.69
N LYS A 507 -30.89 -12.02 -3.88
CA LYS A 507 -31.95 -13.01 -4.15
C LYS A 507 -31.61 -14.39 -3.66
N GLU A 508 -30.35 -14.82 -3.70
CA GLU A 508 -29.94 -16.15 -3.25
C GLU A 508 -29.88 -16.26 -1.71
N GLU A 509 -29.54 -15.23 -0.98
CA GLU A 509 -29.38 -15.29 0.47
C GLU A 509 -30.66 -14.96 1.26
N ASN A 510 -31.83 -14.89 0.66
CA ASN A 510 -33.20 -14.80 1.26
C ASN A 510 -33.37 -14.29 2.71
N GLN A 511 -32.37 -13.68 3.32
CA GLN A 511 -32.34 -13.31 4.75
C GLN A 511 -32.41 -11.80 5.02
N ILE A 512 -32.64 -10.95 3.99
CA ILE A 512 -32.49 -9.54 4.23
C ILE A 512 -33.67 -8.73 3.72
N LYS A 513 -34.59 -8.44 4.62
CA LYS A 513 -35.46 -7.27 4.56
C LYS A 513 -35.59 -6.68 5.94
N ILE A 514 -34.65 -5.82 6.32
CA ILE A 514 -34.89 -4.88 7.40
C ILE A 514 -34.62 -3.50 6.82
N HIS A 515 -35.66 -2.87 6.27
CA HIS A 515 -35.63 -1.45 6.00
C HIS A 515 -35.67 -0.70 7.33
N LYS A 516 -34.53 -0.26 7.80
CA LYS A 516 -34.45 0.70 8.92
C LYS A 516 -34.13 2.06 8.34
N LYS A 517 -34.89 3.05 8.71
CA LYS A 517 -34.53 4.46 8.49
C LYS A 517 -33.48 4.84 9.52
N ILE A 518 -32.41 5.47 9.08
CA ILE A 518 -31.34 5.99 9.93
C ILE A 518 -31.02 7.42 9.54
N ASP A 519 -30.68 8.24 10.53
CA ASP A 519 -30.40 9.66 10.32
C ASP A 519 -28.96 9.85 9.79
N SER A 520 -28.05 8.96 10.16
CA SER A 520 -26.66 8.99 9.69
C SER A 520 -25.99 7.62 9.77
N ILE A 521 -24.97 7.41 8.93
CA ILE A 521 -24.10 6.20 8.98
C ILE A 521 -23.39 6.08 10.34
N GLN A 522 -23.15 7.19 11.03
CA GLN A 522 -22.47 7.19 12.33
C GLN A 522 -23.23 6.41 13.41
N GLN A 523 -24.56 6.25 13.26
CA GLN A 523 -25.36 5.43 14.18
C GLN A 523 -25.08 3.92 14.03
N LEU A 524 -24.52 3.50 12.90
CA LEU A 524 -24.21 2.11 12.61
C LEU A 524 -22.78 1.71 12.94
N ILE A 525 -21.91 2.67 13.21
CA ILE A 525 -20.47 2.48 13.26
C ILE A 525 -19.95 2.92 14.63
N SER A 526 -19.25 2.02 15.31
CA SER A 526 -18.41 2.44 16.44
C SER A 526 -17.12 3.11 15.90
N PRO A 527 -16.57 4.12 16.58
CA PRO A 527 -15.38 4.85 16.11
C PRO A 527 -14.12 4.01 15.84
N SER A 528 -14.09 2.78 16.33
CA SER A 528 -12.97 1.81 16.21
C SER A 528 -13.15 0.75 15.14
N SER A 529 -14.19 0.84 14.29
CA SER A 529 -14.52 -0.21 13.33
C SER A 529 -13.74 -0.03 12.01
N ASP A 530 -13.17 -1.09 11.49
CA ASP A 530 -12.61 -1.15 10.15
C ASP A 530 -13.75 -1.15 9.11
N LEU A 531 -14.18 0.04 8.74
CA LEU A 531 -15.26 0.25 7.78
C LEU A 531 -14.71 0.56 6.39
N VAL A 532 -15.15 -0.21 5.43
CA VAL A 532 -14.88 0.03 4.00
C VAL A 532 -16.16 0.57 3.34
N MET A 533 -16.08 1.74 2.71
CA MET A 533 -17.19 2.37 2.01
C MET A 533 -16.96 2.36 0.51
N LEU A 534 -17.91 1.82 -0.25
CA LEU A 534 -17.84 1.65 -1.70
C LEU A 534 -19.07 2.23 -2.37
N PRO A 535 -18.95 3.22 -3.25
CA PRO A 535 -20.07 3.66 -4.05
C PRO A 535 -20.47 2.57 -5.04
N LEU A 536 -21.74 2.16 -5.01
CA LEU A 536 -22.34 1.21 -5.95
C LEU A 536 -22.92 1.90 -7.17
N ASN A 537 -23.50 3.09 -6.96
CA ASN A 537 -23.98 3.99 -7.98
C ASN A 537 -24.04 5.43 -7.44
N ALA A 538 -24.63 6.35 -8.19
CA ALA A 538 -24.70 7.77 -7.82
C ALA A 538 -25.38 8.03 -6.46
N GLU A 539 -26.30 7.14 -6.02
CA GLU A 539 -27.11 7.33 -4.80
C GLU A 539 -26.97 6.20 -3.77
N THR A 540 -26.19 5.17 -4.06
CA THR A 540 -26.11 3.97 -3.22
C THR A 540 -24.67 3.68 -2.81
N LEU A 541 -24.47 3.44 -1.53
CA LEU A 541 -23.18 3.11 -0.91
C LEU A 541 -23.23 1.70 -0.30
N LEU A 542 -22.20 0.89 -0.51
CA LEU A 542 -21.96 -0.33 0.22
C LEU A 542 -20.97 -0.04 1.34
N CYS A 543 -21.36 -0.34 2.57
CA CYS A 543 -20.53 -0.24 3.75
C CYS A 543 -20.20 -1.67 4.25
N CYS A 544 -18.96 -2.07 4.17
CA CYS A 544 -18.49 -3.34 4.69
C CYS A 544 -17.79 -3.13 6.03
N LEU A 545 -18.35 -3.70 7.10
CA LEU A 545 -17.73 -3.74 8.41
C LEU A 545 -17.11 -5.13 8.61
N ILE A 546 -15.83 -5.16 8.90
CA ILE A 546 -15.08 -6.40 9.07
C ILE A 546 -14.96 -6.70 10.56
N LYS A 547 -15.60 -7.79 11.01
CA LYS A 547 -15.50 -8.28 12.39
C LYS A 547 -15.03 -9.73 12.40
N SER A 548 -14.15 -10.07 13.32
CA SER A 548 -13.44 -11.35 13.37
C SER A 548 -14.28 -12.58 13.74
N GLN A 549 -15.56 -12.44 14.13
CA GLN A 549 -16.35 -13.56 14.68
C GLN A 549 -17.86 -13.51 14.37
N VAL A 550 -18.31 -12.85 13.31
CA VAL A 550 -19.74 -12.69 13.03
C VAL A 550 -20.11 -13.38 11.71
N GLU A 551 -21.30 -14.01 11.65
CA GLU A 551 -21.88 -14.48 10.41
C GLU A 551 -22.09 -13.33 9.43
N THR A 552 -21.82 -13.58 8.16
CA THR A 552 -21.99 -12.59 7.09
C THR A 552 -23.46 -12.19 7.01
N LYS A 553 -23.74 -10.91 7.24
CA LYS A 553 -25.08 -10.35 7.16
C LYS A 553 -25.07 -9.05 6.39
N ILE A 554 -25.99 -8.93 5.44
CA ILE A 554 -26.18 -7.68 4.70
C ILE A 554 -27.51 -7.05 5.15
N THR A 555 -27.50 -5.76 5.43
CA THR A 555 -28.70 -4.99 5.80
C THR A 555 -28.78 -3.74 4.96
N GLU A 556 -29.93 -3.49 4.36
CA GLU A 556 -30.19 -2.25 3.62
C GLU A 556 -30.75 -1.17 4.54
N TYR A 557 -30.22 0.04 4.43
CA TYR A 557 -30.70 1.21 5.12
C TYR A 557 -31.05 2.32 4.11
N GLN A 558 -32.22 2.94 4.30
CA GLN A 558 -32.59 4.13 3.59
C GLN A 558 -32.28 5.35 4.47
N LEU A 559 -31.49 6.28 3.95
CA LEU A 559 -31.13 7.49 4.68
C LEU A 559 -32.26 8.52 4.59
N GLU A 560 -32.73 9.02 5.74
CA GLU A 560 -33.68 10.15 5.80
C GLU A 560 -33.01 11.44 5.31
N ILE A 561 -31.78 11.66 5.74
CA ILE A 561 -30.94 12.76 5.27
C ILE A 561 -29.84 12.18 4.38
N PRO A 562 -29.79 12.55 3.08
CA PRO A 562 -28.77 12.05 2.18
C PRO A 562 -27.35 12.40 2.65
N LEU A 563 -26.46 11.41 2.66
CA LEU A 563 -25.04 11.58 2.98
C LEU A 563 -24.28 12.09 1.74
N ILE A 564 -23.37 13.04 1.92
CA ILE A 564 -22.43 13.43 0.87
C ILE A 564 -21.16 12.60 1.03
N HIS A 565 -20.88 11.74 0.05
CA HIS A 565 -19.65 10.94 0.00
C HIS A 565 -19.02 11.08 -1.39
N GLN A 566 -17.76 11.50 -1.47
CA GLN A 566 -17.04 11.74 -2.73
C GLN A 566 -17.85 12.57 -3.75
N GLN A 567 -18.46 13.68 -3.29
CA GLN A 567 -19.34 14.58 -4.07
C GLN A 567 -20.68 13.96 -4.54
N ARG A 568 -21.01 12.74 -4.14
CA ARG A 568 -22.27 12.05 -4.45
C ARG A 568 -23.26 12.18 -3.31
N LYS A 569 -24.54 12.30 -3.65
CA LYS A 569 -25.65 12.40 -2.68
C LYS A 569 -26.23 11.00 -2.43
N ILE A 570 -25.73 10.31 -1.43
CA ILE A 570 -26.11 8.94 -1.10
C ILE A 570 -27.46 8.91 -0.38
N LYS A 571 -28.40 8.13 -0.88
CA LYS A 571 -29.74 7.93 -0.32
C LYS A 571 -29.94 6.53 0.27
N ARG A 572 -29.19 5.53 -0.21
CA ARG A 572 -29.28 4.14 0.25
C ARG A 572 -27.92 3.61 0.65
N VAL A 573 -27.89 2.82 1.70
CA VAL A 573 -26.67 2.18 2.19
C VAL A 573 -26.94 0.70 2.41
N PHE A 574 -26.13 -0.14 1.76
CA PHE A 574 -26.05 -1.54 2.09
C PHE A 574 -24.94 -1.74 3.12
N PHE A 575 -25.29 -2.27 4.26
CA PHE A 575 -24.35 -2.55 5.33
C PHE A 575 -24.06 -4.04 5.39
N CYS A 576 -22.83 -4.42 5.09
CA CYS A 576 -22.36 -5.80 5.09
C CYS A 576 -21.46 -6.06 6.29
N LEU A 577 -21.80 -7.03 7.12
CA LEU A 577 -20.92 -7.59 8.15
C LEU A 577 -20.13 -8.73 7.51
N LEU A 578 -18.81 -8.58 7.41
CA LEU A 578 -17.89 -9.55 6.84
C LEU A 578 -17.00 -10.18 7.91
#